data_2db4b98a8df439d2ef48df9302257d69
#
_entry.id   2db4b98a8df439d2ef48df9302257d69
#
_cell.length_a   1.000
_cell.length_b   1.000
_cell.length_c   1.000
_cell.angle_alpha   90.00
_cell.angle_beta   90.00
_cell.angle_gamma   90.00
#
_symmetry.space_group_name_H-M   'P 1'
#
loop_
_entity.id
_entity.type
_entity.pdbx_description
1 polymer ?
#
loop_
_entity_poly.entity_id
_entity_poly.type
_entity_poly.pdbx_seq_one_letter_code
_entity_poly.pdbx_strand_id
1 'polypeptide(L)'
;SDSPTGPFTYSEHNPLTFKTSGFQVGAGHGSTFHDKSGRLWTICMIPAQFGGSGRGSELAIYPTAVDKDGVMYSNTSLGDYPQFYPDMRKGEGADNYADWMLLSYGKRTEVSSTQKGSKAQNALDENFLTYWVAETGQAGEYFMVDFGAPATIRAIQINWDHIGAASAASGGFGTSAPLPEHYQCYTVEVSSDKQTWTTIIDKSSNKQEF
;
A
#
# COMPACT_ATOMS: atom_id res chain seq x y z
N SER A 1 22.27 10.92 21.78
CA SER A 1 22.61 11.04 23.20
C SER A 1 23.02 9.70 23.77
N ASP A 2 24.06 9.67 24.59
CA ASP A 2 24.54 8.47 25.28
C ASP A 2 23.79 8.20 26.60
N SER A 3 22.83 9.05 26.94
CA SER A 3 22.00 8.95 28.14
C SER A 3 20.53 9.18 27.81
N PRO A 4 19.60 8.46 28.49
CA PRO A 4 18.16 8.68 28.32
C PRO A 4 17.71 10.09 28.75
N THR A 5 18.50 10.79 29.52
CA THR A 5 18.23 12.15 30.00
C THR A 5 18.99 13.23 29.24
N GLY A 6 19.73 12.88 28.21
CA GLY A 6 20.51 13.81 27.40
C GLY A 6 21.94 14.07 27.93
N PRO A 7 22.63 15.08 27.39
CA PRO A 7 22.13 16.07 26.41
C PRO A 7 21.78 15.46 25.05
N PHE A 8 20.73 15.96 24.42
CA PHE A 8 20.30 15.51 23.10
C PHE A 8 20.86 16.42 22.01
N THR A 9 21.32 15.83 20.94
CA THR A 9 21.65 16.52 19.70
C THR A 9 20.65 16.10 18.62
N TYR A 10 20.29 17.04 17.77
CA TYR A 10 19.40 16.73 16.63
C TYR A 10 20.14 15.83 15.64
N SER A 11 19.49 14.75 15.24
CA SER A 11 20.01 13.88 14.18
C SER A 11 19.65 14.44 12.82
N GLU A 12 20.61 14.50 11.90
CA GLU A 12 20.36 14.89 10.51
C GLU A 12 19.47 13.88 9.76
N HIS A 13 19.30 12.66 10.31
CA HIS A 13 18.44 11.61 9.77
C HIS A 13 17.02 11.62 10.36
N ASN A 14 16.65 12.63 11.14
CA ASN A 14 15.28 12.81 11.58
C ASN A 14 14.40 13.41 10.46
N PRO A 15 13.12 13.04 10.42
CA PRO A 15 12.43 12.02 11.23
C PRO A 15 12.66 10.61 10.72
N LEU A 16 12.67 9.63 11.63
CA LEU A 16 12.91 8.21 11.34
C LEU A 16 11.95 7.61 10.30
N THR A 17 10.68 8.01 10.32
CA THR A 17 9.61 7.43 9.49
C THR A 17 9.01 8.45 8.53
N PHE A 18 9.84 9.29 7.95
CA PHE A 18 9.36 10.30 7.02
C PHE A 18 9.20 9.72 5.60
N LYS A 19 8.02 9.94 5.01
CA LYS A 19 7.74 9.54 3.64
C LYS A 19 6.88 10.60 2.94
N THR A 20 7.36 11.11 1.82
CA THR A 20 6.73 12.21 1.06
C THR A 20 6.10 11.77 -0.23
N SER A 21 6.32 10.54 -0.67
CA SER A 21 5.88 10.04 -1.96
C SER A 21 5.53 8.55 -1.88
N GLY A 22 4.94 8.03 -2.93
CA GLY A 22 4.45 6.68 -3.01
C GLY A 22 3.01 6.54 -2.49
N PHE A 23 2.54 5.33 -2.31
CA PHE A 23 1.18 5.04 -1.90
C PHE A 23 0.93 5.37 -0.41
N GLN A 24 1.90 5.09 0.45
CA GLN A 24 1.82 5.41 1.88
C GLN A 24 2.66 6.65 2.18
N VAL A 25 2.05 7.71 2.64
CA VAL A 25 2.73 8.98 2.97
C VAL A 25 2.43 9.42 4.40
N GLY A 26 3.24 10.32 4.95
CA GLY A 26 2.98 10.95 6.23
C GLY A 26 3.17 10.03 7.43
N ALA A 27 4.07 9.05 7.36
CA ALA A 27 4.38 8.15 8.46
C ALA A 27 4.87 8.88 9.71
N GLY A 28 4.41 8.45 10.88
CA GLY A 28 4.81 9.01 12.17
C GLY A 28 4.16 8.28 13.35
N HIS A 29 4.27 8.83 14.56
CA HIS A 29 3.67 8.31 15.79
C HIS A 29 3.87 6.80 15.94
N GLY A 30 5.13 6.37 16.05
CA GLY A 30 5.47 4.96 16.02
C GLY A 30 6.43 4.53 17.13
N SER A 31 6.76 3.26 17.09
CA SER A 31 7.71 2.61 17.97
C SER A 31 8.50 1.56 17.21
N THR A 32 9.64 1.16 17.73
CA THR A 32 10.45 0.08 17.19
C THR A 32 10.37 -1.17 18.06
N PHE A 33 10.47 -2.32 17.44
CA PHE A 33 10.49 -3.60 18.13
C PHE A 33 11.33 -4.63 17.36
N HIS A 34 11.81 -5.65 18.08
CA HIS A 34 12.43 -6.82 17.45
C HIS A 34 11.40 -7.95 17.32
N ASP A 35 11.38 -8.57 16.16
CA ASP A 35 10.62 -9.81 16.00
C ASP A 35 11.36 -10.99 16.65
N LYS A 36 10.75 -12.18 16.68
CA LYS A 36 11.34 -13.36 17.28
C LYS A 36 12.60 -13.86 16.56
N SER A 37 12.84 -13.44 15.35
CA SER A 37 14.08 -13.72 14.62
C SER A 37 15.18 -12.67 14.89
N GLY A 38 14.87 -11.67 15.72
CA GLY A 38 15.81 -10.60 16.07
C GLY A 38 15.88 -9.46 15.06
N ARG A 39 15.01 -9.43 14.05
CA ARG A 39 14.97 -8.34 13.09
C ARG A 39 14.25 -7.14 13.69
N LEU A 40 14.79 -5.95 13.44
CA LEU A 40 14.23 -4.69 13.91
C LEU A 40 13.17 -4.18 12.93
N TRP A 41 12.07 -3.73 13.49
CA TRP A 41 10.94 -3.17 12.77
C TRP A 41 10.51 -1.86 13.40
N THR A 42 9.97 -0.96 12.58
CA THR A 42 9.23 0.20 13.03
C THR A 42 7.76 0.01 12.68
N ILE A 43 6.90 0.08 13.67
CA ILE A 43 5.46 0.21 13.49
C ILE A 43 5.09 1.67 13.71
N CYS A 44 4.31 2.24 12.84
CA CYS A 44 3.88 3.62 12.96
C CYS A 44 2.49 3.83 12.38
N MET A 45 1.96 5.00 12.65
CA MET A 45 0.71 5.47 12.10
C MET A 45 0.95 6.12 10.74
N ILE A 46 0.11 5.80 9.78
CA ILE A 46 -0.03 6.54 8.54
C ILE A 46 -1.45 7.12 8.46
N PRO A 47 -1.63 8.31 7.89
CA PRO A 47 -2.97 8.81 7.61
C PRO A 47 -3.68 7.87 6.66
N ALA A 48 -4.92 7.51 6.98
CA ALA A 48 -5.78 6.82 6.04
C ALA A 48 -6.17 7.80 4.91
N GLN A 49 -5.55 7.65 3.78
CA GLN A 49 -5.66 8.57 2.63
C GLN A 49 -6.81 8.20 1.69
N PHE A 50 -7.89 7.66 2.21
CA PHE A 50 -9.01 7.27 1.39
C PHE A 50 -9.93 8.45 1.10
N GLY A 51 -9.99 8.87 -0.15
CA GLY A 51 -10.96 9.86 -0.63
C GLY A 51 -10.87 11.25 -0.02
N GLY A 52 -9.70 11.66 0.48
CA GLY A 52 -9.47 13.00 1.04
C GLY A 52 -10.19 13.30 2.35
N SER A 53 -10.70 12.32 3.06
CA SER A 53 -11.61 12.50 4.20
C SER A 53 -10.95 12.48 5.57
N GLY A 54 -9.66 12.26 5.68
CA GLY A 54 -8.99 12.21 6.98
C GLY A 54 -9.59 11.17 7.95
N ARG A 55 -9.92 10.00 7.46
CA ARG A 55 -10.65 8.96 8.19
C ARG A 55 -9.84 8.22 9.24
N GLY A 56 -9.03 8.89 9.97
CA GLY A 56 -8.26 8.25 11.03
C GLY A 56 -6.88 7.82 10.54
N SER A 57 -6.39 6.75 11.09
CA SER A 57 -5.01 6.34 10.87
C SER A 57 -4.95 4.83 10.77
N GLU A 58 -4.11 4.37 9.89
CA GLU A 58 -3.79 2.95 9.72
C GLU A 58 -2.41 2.66 10.30
N LEU A 59 -2.13 1.39 10.53
CA LEU A 59 -0.83 0.94 10.96
C LEU A 59 0.00 0.57 9.75
N ALA A 60 1.20 1.12 9.69
CA ALA A 60 2.23 0.72 8.76
C ALA A 60 3.40 0.07 9.51
N ILE A 61 4.08 -0.84 8.86
CA ILE A 61 5.24 -1.53 9.40
C ILE A 61 6.38 -1.47 8.39
N TYR A 62 7.56 -1.12 8.87
CA TYR A 62 8.74 -0.94 8.02
C TYR A 62 9.95 -1.71 8.56
N PRO A 63 10.71 -2.36 7.69
CA PRO A 63 12.01 -2.88 8.06
C PRO A 63 12.91 -1.74 8.55
N THR A 64 13.63 -2.00 9.62
CA THR A 64 14.47 -1.01 10.30
C THR A 64 15.82 -1.63 10.59
N ALA A 65 16.86 -0.86 10.49
CA ALA A 65 18.22 -1.27 10.77
C ALA A 65 18.97 -0.20 11.59
N VAL A 66 19.97 -0.63 12.30
CA VAL A 66 20.94 0.26 12.96
C VAL A 66 22.28 0.04 12.29
N ASP A 67 22.91 1.10 11.84
CA ASP A 67 24.21 1.01 11.18
C ASP A 67 25.37 0.83 12.19
N LYS A 68 26.60 0.74 11.66
CA LYS A 68 27.81 0.59 12.46
C LYS A 68 28.11 1.76 13.42
N ASP A 69 27.53 2.93 13.16
CA ASP A 69 27.70 4.15 13.95
C ASP A 69 26.55 4.34 14.96
N GLY A 70 25.64 3.35 15.04
CA GLY A 70 24.49 3.36 15.95
C GLY A 70 23.32 4.21 15.46
N VAL A 71 23.33 4.63 14.20
CA VAL A 71 22.23 5.40 13.61
C VAL A 71 21.13 4.46 13.14
N MET A 72 19.90 4.76 13.54
CA MET A 72 18.72 3.98 13.15
C MET A 72 18.11 4.50 11.86
N TYR A 73 17.78 3.59 10.96
CA TYR A 73 17.11 3.85 9.68
C TYR A 73 15.89 2.97 9.54
N SER A 74 14.77 3.56 9.15
CA SER A 74 13.56 2.84 8.79
C SER A 74 13.31 2.98 7.29
N ASN A 75 13.19 1.85 6.59
CA ASN A 75 12.97 1.88 5.15
C ASN A 75 11.49 2.02 4.81
N THR A 76 10.99 3.25 4.88
CA THR A 76 9.59 3.58 4.62
C THR A 76 9.18 3.36 3.16
N SER A 77 10.12 3.31 2.22
CA SER A 77 9.83 3.01 0.81
C SER A 77 9.30 1.59 0.62
N LEU A 78 9.69 0.65 1.47
CA LEU A 78 9.21 -0.72 1.40
C LEU A 78 7.76 -0.90 1.86
N GLY A 79 7.18 0.10 2.51
CA GLY A 79 5.76 0.07 2.91
C GLY A 79 4.79 0.03 1.74
N ASP A 80 5.20 0.48 0.56
CA ASP A 80 4.37 0.44 -0.64
C ASP A 80 4.32 -0.93 -1.31
N TYR A 81 5.14 -1.87 -0.86
CA TYR A 81 5.29 -3.19 -1.47
C TYR A 81 4.82 -4.31 -0.54
N PRO A 82 4.39 -5.46 -1.09
CA PRO A 82 4.06 -6.61 -0.28
C PRO A 82 5.22 -7.03 0.61
N GLN A 83 4.94 -7.29 1.88
CA GLN A 83 5.93 -7.71 2.85
C GLN A 83 5.46 -8.96 3.58
N PHE A 84 6.42 -9.74 4.07
CA PHE A 84 6.11 -10.78 5.03
C PHE A 84 5.98 -10.18 6.42
N TYR A 85 4.92 -10.57 7.14
CA TYR A 85 4.80 -10.18 8.53
C TYR A 85 5.99 -10.64 9.35
N PRO A 86 6.37 -9.88 10.38
CA PRO A 86 7.35 -10.33 11.34
C PRO A 86 7.03 -11.75 11.82
N ASP A 87 8.05 -12.59 11.90
CA ASP A 87 7.96 -13.97 12.43
C ASP A 87 7.13 -15.00 11.61
N MET A 88 6.59 -14.64 10.46
CA MET A 88 5.86 -15.60 9.61
C MET A 88 6.77 -16.54 8.82
N ARG A 89 8.05 -16.27 8.71
CA ARG A 89 9.04 -17.16 8.11
C ARG A 89 10.06 -17.56 9.15
N LYS A 90 9.96 -18.80 9.60
CA LYS A 90 11.10 -19.52 10.17
C LYS A 90 11.90 -20.07 8.99
N GLY A 91 12.97 -19.43 8.62
CA GLY A 91 13.81 -19.90 7.53
C GLY A 91 15.00 -18.98 7.33
N GLU A 92 16.12 -19.58 7.04
CA GLU A 92 17.32 -18.88 6.64
C GLU A 92 17.04 -18.01 5.44
N GLY A 93 17.46 -16.75 5.48
CA GLY A 93 17.50 -15.86 4.32
C GLY A 93 16.17 -15.28 3.86
N ALA A 94 15.15 -15.21 4.71
CA ALA A 94 14.00 -14.36 4.41
C ALA A 94 14.43 -12.89 4.51
N ASP A 95 15.12 -12.42 3.49
CA ASP A 95 15.46 -11.03 3.31
C ASP A 95 14.19 -10.27 2.91
N ASN A 96 13.64 -9.50 3.83
CA ASN A 96 12.50 -8.64 3.54
C ASN A 96 12.87 -7.43 2.67
N TYR A 97 14.16 -7.28 2.39
CA TYR A 97 14.68 -6.29 1.45
C TYR A 97 14.78 -6.85 0.03
N ALA A 98 14.33 -8.11 -0.18
CA ALA A 98 14.46 -8.77 -1.47
C ALA A 98 13.62 -8.07 -2.54
N ASP A 99 14.29 -7.51 -3.44
CA ASP A 99 14.20 -7.35 -4.89
C ASP A 99 12.77 -7.44 -5.50
N TRP A 100 11.81 -6.70 -4.95
CA TRP A 100 10.56 -6.47 -5.65
C TRP A 100 10.80 -5.53 -6.83
N MET A 101 10.49 -5.98 -8.03
CA MET A 101 10.44 -5.16 -9.21
C MET A 101 8.99 -4.85 -9.55
N LEU A 102 8.64 -3.57 -9.59
CA LEU A 102 7.31 -3.14 -10.01
C LEU A 102 7.15 -3.31 -11.51
N LEU A 103 6.42 -4.33 -11.92
CA LEU A 103 6.24 -4.67 -13.33
C LEU A 103 5.19 -3.80 -14.02
N SER A 104 4.25 -3.24 -13.29
CA SER A 104 3.09 -2.52 -13.83
C SER A 104 3.37 -1.07 -14.15
N TYR A 105 4.39 -0.44 -13.56
CA TYR A 105 4.67 0.98 -13.75
C TYR A 105 4.84 1.35 -15.21
N GLY A 106 4.07 2.34 -15.68
CA GLY A 106 4.14 2.86 -17.05
C GLY A 106 3.74 1.87 -18.16
N LYS A 107 3.11 0.74 -17.81
CA LYS A 107 2.62 -0.24 -18.78
C LYS A 107 1.38 0.24 -19.49
N ARG A 108 1.09 -0.39 -20.63
CA ARG A 108 -0.15 -0.14 -21.37
C ARG A 108 -1.33 -0.67 -20.56
N THR A 109 -2.40 0.10 -20.56
CA THR A 109 -3.66 -0.28 -19.93
C THR A 109 -4.77 -0.33 -20.95
N GLU A 110 -5.71 -1.24 -20.73
CA GLU A 110 -7.00 -1.28 -21.40
C GLU A 110 -8.08 -1.39 -20.35
N VAL A 111 -9.16 -0.65 -20.49
CA VAL A 111 -10.25 -0.57 -19.52
C VAL A 111 -11.59 -0.61 -20.22
N SER A 112 -12.60 -1.12 -19.55
CA SER A 112 -13.97 -1.16 -20.06
C SER A 112 -14.55 0.23 -20.23
N SER A 113 -14.33 1.09 -19.25
CA SER A 113 -14.84 2.46 -19.22
C SER A 113 -13.94 3.34 -18.32
N THR A 114 -14.19 4.63 -18.32
CA THR A 114 -13.46 5.58 -17.47
C THR A 114 -14.33 6.76 -17.11
N GLN A 115 -14.50 7.00 -15.83
CA GLN A 115 -15.21 8.16 -15.33
C GLN A 115 -14.51 9.46 -15.74
N LYS A 116 -15.30 10.49 -16.04
CA LYS A 116 -14.77 11.82 -16.39
C LYS A 116 -13.84 12.36 -15.29
N GLY A 117 -12.63 12.73 -15.68
CA GLY A 117 -11.60 13.24 -14.75
C GLY A 117 -10.62 12.20 -14.24
N SER A 118 -10.89 10.93 -14.44
CA SER A 118 -9.98 9.81 -14.18
C SER A 118 -9.25 9.39 -15.46
N LYS A 119 -8.17 8.63 -15.32
CA LYS A 119 -7.39 8.04 -16.43
C LYS A 119 -6.92 6.66 -16.02
N ALA A 120 -6.91 5.70 -16.93
CA ALA A 120 -6.44 4.36 -16.65
C ALA A 120 -4.99 4.32 -16.13
N GLN A 121 -4.10 5.16 -16.68
CA GLN A 121 -2.70 5.25 -16.28
C GLN A 121 -2.49 5.68 -14.82
N ASN A 122 -3.46 6.38 -14.23
CA ASN A 122 -3.39 6.80 -12.83
C ASN A 122 -3.32 5.62 -11.84
N ALA A 123 -3.80 4.46 -12.24
CA ALA A 123 -3.69 3.26 -11.40
C ALA A 123 -2.27 2.64 -11.40
N LEU A 124 -1.35 3.15 -12.23
CA LEU A 124 0.00 2.60 -12.43
C LEU A 124 1.10 3.65 -12.32
N ASP A 125 0.82 4.83 -11.75
CA ASP A 125 1.74 5.96 -11.71
C ASP A 125 2.43 6.16 -10.35
N GLU A 126 2.19 5.26 -9.39
CA GLU A 126 2.73 5.32 -8.01
C GLU A 126 2.37 6.61 -7.26
N ASN A 127 1.27 7.23 -7.64
CA ASN A 127 0.79 8.46 -7.03
C ASN A 127 -0.56 8.23 -6.33
N PHE A 128 -0.57 8.23 -5.02
CA PHE A 128 -1.77 8.00 -4.21
C PHE A 128 -2.86 9.10 -4.37
N LEU A 129 -2.52 10.24 -4.97
CA LEU A 129 -3.50 11.32 -5.24
C LEU A 129 -4.26 11.10 -6.55
N THR A 130 -3.85 10.14 -7.35
CA THR A 130 -4.43 9.81 -8.62
C THR A 130 -4.99 8.39 -8.61
N TYR A 131 -6.05 8.16 -9.35
CA TYR A 131 -6.71 6.86 -9.41
C TYR A 131 -7.42 6.68 -10.74
N TRP A 132 -7.75 5.45 -11.07
CA TRP A 132 -8.69 5.12 -12.12
C TRP A 132 -10.03 4.70 -11.50
N VAL A 133 -11.11 5.14 -12.15
CA VAL A 133 -12.48 4.75 -11.80
C VAL A 133 -13.22 4.40 -13.08
N ALA A 134 -13.89 3.27 -13.09
CA ALA A 134 -14.84 2.91 -14.13
C ALA A 134 -16.04 3.89 -14.13
N GLU A 135 -16.69 4.03 -15.24
CA GLU A 135 -17.88 4.90 -15.35
C GLU A 135 -19.04 4.39 -14.49
N THR A 136 -19.11 3.09 -14.31
CA THR A 136 -20.13 2.44 -13.50
C THR A 136 -19.51 1.50 -12.47
N GLY A 137 -20.27 1.11 -11.46
CA GLY A 137 -19.90 0.03 -10.52
C GLY A 137 -20.52 -1.31 -10.88
N GLN A 138 -20.94 -1.50 -12.13
CA GLN A 138 -21.63 -2.71 -12.55
C GLN A 138 -20.67 -3.85 -12.86
N ALA A 139 -21.15 -5.07 -12.75
CA ALA A 139 -20.38 -6.24 -13.18
C ALA A 139 -20.03 -6.12 -14.68
N GLY A 140 -18.80 -6.51 -15.02
CA GLY A 140 -18.25 -6.41 -16.37
C GLY A 140 -17.29 -5.24 -16.57
N GLU A 141 -17.18 -4.34 -15.62
CA GLU A 141 -16.08 -3.37 -15.63
C GLU A 141 -14.74 -4.07 -15.41
N TYR A 142 -13.72 -3.69 -16.18
CA TYR A 142 -12.40 -4.28 -16.07
C TYR A 142 -11.25 -3.27 -16.22
N PHE A 143 -10.14 -3.64 -15.63
CA PHE A 143 -8.85 -2.98 -15.79
C PHE A 143 -7.79 -4.02 -16.19
N MET A 144 -7.17 -3.83 -17.32
CA MET A 144 -6.14 -4.73 -17.86
C MET A 144 -4.79 -4.03 -17.94
N VAL A 145 -3.74 -4.75 -17.53
CA VAL A 145 -2.35 -4.34 -17.72
C VAL A 145 -1.68 -5.23 -18.76
N ASP A 146 -1.15 -4.61 -19.80
CA ASP A 146 -0.39 -5.30 -20.83
C ASP A 146 1.11 -5.12 -20.58
N PHE A 147 1.77 -6.19 -20.18
CA PHE A 147 3.23 -6.18 -19.95
C PHE A 147 4.07 -6.15 -21.24
N GLY A 148 3.44 -6.35 -22.41
CA GLY A 148 4.09 -6.38 -23.73
C GLY A 148 4.80 -7.69 -24.05
N ALA A 149 5.11 -8.51 -23.05
CA ALA A 149 5.69 -9.85 -23.16
C ALA A 149 5.30 -10.68 -21.94
N PRO A 150 5.35 -12.01 -22.02
CA PRO A 150 5.12 -12.86 -20.87
C PRO A 150 6.05 -12.51 -19.71
N ALA A 151 5.49 -12.32 -18.52
CA ALA A 151 6.21 -11.98 -17.31
C ALA A 151 5.83 -12.92 -16.16
N THR A 152 6.79 -13.22 -15.30
CA THR A 152 6.51 -13.97 -14.08
C THR A 152 6.08 -13.00 -13.00
N ILE A 153 4.80 -13.06 -12.61
CA ILE A 153 4.23 -12.27 -11.53
C ILE A 153 4.31 -13.10 -10.24
N ARG A 154 4.86 -12.52 -9.19
CA ARG A 154 4.97 -13.18 -7.89
C ARG A 154 4.01 -12.64 -6.84
N ALA A 155 3.59 -11.39 -7.00
CA ALA A 155 2.59 -10.76 -6.15
C ALA A 155 1.78 -9.76 -6.94
N ILE A 156 0.55 -9.54 -6.52
CA ILE A 156 -0.34 -8.50 -7.01
C ILE A 156 -0.82 -7.72 -5.80
N GLN A 157 -0.66 -6.41 -5.83
CA GLN A 157 -1.22 -5.50 -4.86
C GLN A 157 -2.23 -4.62 -5.55
N ILE A 158 -3.43 -4.55 -5.00
CA ILE A 158 -4.50 -3.67 -5.47
C ILE A 158 -4.86 -2.74 -4.32
N ASN A 159 -4.66 -1.45 -4.54
CA ASN A 159 -5.00 -0.43 -3.58
C ASN A 159 -6.36 0.15 -3.98
N TRP A 160 -7.38 -0.16 -3.20
CA TRP A 160 -8.73 0.32 -3.44
C TRP A 160 -8.92 1.70 -2.83
N ASP A 161 -9.55 2.61 -3.58
CA ASP A 161 -10.00 3.90 -3.05
C ASP A 161 -11.51 3.85 -2.77
N HIS A 162 -11.90 4.45 -1.67
CA HIS A 162 -13.31 4.54 -1.24
C HIS A 162 -13.92 5.90 -1.65
N ILE A 163 -13.95 6.16 -2.95
CA ILE A 163 -14.52 7.40 -3.50
C ILE A 163 -16.00 7.48 -3.15
N GLY A 164 -16.40 8.59 -2.54
CA GLY A 164 -17.77 8.84 -2.13
C GLY A 164 -18.14 8.39 -0.73
N ALA A 165 -17.41 7.45 -0.12
CA ALA A 165 -17.57 7.17 1.30
C ALA A 165 -17.06 8.33 2.17
N ALA A 166 -16.12 9.10 1.64
CA ALA A 166 -15.57 10.31 2.25
C ALA A 166 -16.58 11.42 2.49
N SER A 167 -17.55 11.60 1.61
CA SER A 167 -18.53 12.65 1.75
C SER A 167 -19.58 12.38 2.84
N ALA A 168 -19.75 11.13 3.23
CA ALA A 168 -20.64 10.75 4.33
C ALA A 168 -20.04 10.99 5.73
N ALA A 169 -18.73 11.17 5.82
CA ALA A 169 -18.00 11.33 7.08
C ALA A 169 -17.36 12.71 7.26
N SER A 170 -17.93 13.75 6.71
CA SER A 170 -17.50 15.16 6.90
C SER A 170 -17.74 15.70 8.33
N GLY A 171 -17.94 14.82 9.29
CA GLY A 171 -17.89 15.14 10.71
C GLY A 171 -16.44 15.18 11.19
N GLY A 172 -16.04 16.30 11.77
CA GLY A 172 -14.69 16.49 12.33
C GLY A 172 -14.27 15.41 13.34
N PHE A 173 -13.06 15.47 13.82
CA PHE A 173 -12.52 14.61 14.87
C PHE A 173 -13.58 14.31 15.95
N GLY A 174 -14.03 13.07 16.04
CA GLY A 174 -14.94 12.62 17.10
C GLY A 174 -16.37 12.23 16.67
N THR A 175 -16.74 12.26 15.40
CA THR A 175 -18.03 11.72 14.98
C THR A 175 -17.91 10.24 14.63
N SER A 176 -18.45 9.40 15.51
CA SER A 176 -18.46 7.94 15.40
C SER A 176 -19.67 7.41 14.60
N ALA A 177 -19.99 8.03 13.47
CA ALA A 177 -20.94 7.39 12.57
C ALA A 177 -20.27 6.13 11.98
N PRO A 178 -20.91 4.95 12.05
CA PRO A 178 -20.39 3.76 11.40
C PRO A 178 -20.20 4.07 9.91
N LEU A 179 -19.01 3.74 9.39
CA LEU A 179 -18.77 3.80 7.97
C LEU A 179 -19.68 2.78 7.29
N PRO A 180 -20.29 3.09 6.15
CA PRO A 180 -20.96 2.07 5.37
C PRO A 180 -19.95 0.94 5.07
N GLU A 181 -20.39 -0.31 5.11
CA GLU A 181 -19.56 -1.46 4.73
C GLU A 181 -19.00 -1.22 3.33
N HIS A 182 -17.69 -1.31 3.22
CA HIS A 182 -16.96 -1.14 1.97
C HIS A 182 -16.25 -2.43 1.61
N TYR A 183 -16.74 -3.11 0.62
CA TYR A 183 -16.06 -4.27 0.05
C TYR A 183 -16.08 -4.18 -1.46
N GLN A 184 -15.06 -4.76 -2.08
CA GLN A 184 -14.95 -4.88 -3.52
C GLN A 184 -15.18 -6.32 -3.94
N CYS A 185 -16.04 -6.51 -4.93
CA CYS A 185 -16.24 -7.80 -5.59
C CYS A 185 -15.47 -7.78 -6.90
N TYR A 186 -14.53 -8.71 -7.06
CA TYR A 186 -13.67 -8.75 -8.24
C TYR A 186 -13.14 -10.15 -8.53
N THR A 187 -12.65 -10.33 -9.73
CA THR A 187 -11.81 -11.46 -10.13
C THR A 187 -10.47 -10.94 -10.65
N VAL A 188 -9.42 -11.73 -10.52
CA VAL A 188 -8.16 -11.47 -11.21
C VAL A 188 -7.92 -12.60 -12.19
N GLU A 189 -7.70 -12.22 -13.43
CA GLU A 189 -7.49 -13.15 -14.54
C GLU A 189 -6.15 -12.85 -15.21
N VAL A 190 -5.54 -13.90 -15.75
CA VAL A 190 -4.29 -13.81 -16.50
C VAL A 190 -4.44 -14.43 -17.87
N SER A 191 -3.71 -13.88 -18.84
CA SER A 191 -3.67 -14.37 -20.19
C SER A 191 -2.28 -14.14 -20.80
N SER A 192 -1.85 -15.03 -21.68
CA SER A 192 -0.64 -14.86 -22.49
C SER A 192 -0.94 -14.42 -23.93
N ASP A 193 -2.19 -14.43 -24.34
CA ASP A 193 -2.63 -14.19 -25.73
C ASP A 193 -3.75 -13.14 -25.85
N LYS A 194 -4.28 -12.65 -24.72
CA LYS A 194 -5.43 -11.75 -24.61
C LYS A 194 -6.75 -12.32 -25.16
N GLN A 195 -6.80 -13.61 -25.40
CA GLN A 195 -7.99 -14.30 -25.91
C GLN A 195 -8.48 -15.34 -24.92
N THR A 196 -7.55 -16.08 -24.33
CA THR A 196 -7.86 -17.11 -23.33
C THR A 196 -7.45 -16.59 -21.95
N TRP A 197 -8.41 -16.48 -21.05
CA TRP A 197 -8.21 -15.96 -19.71
C TRP A 197 -8.39 -17.06 -18.66
N THR A 198 -7.51 -17.06 -17.68
CA THR A 198 -7.57 -17.96 -16.53
C THR A 198 -7.73 -17.17 -15.25
N THR A 199 -8.81 -17.43 -14.54
CA THR A 199 -9.05 -16.81 -13.21
C THR A 199 -8.07 -17.39 -12.20
N ILE A 200 -7.31 -16.54 -11.54
CA ILE A 200 -6.35 -16.89 -10.49
C ILE A 200 -6.82 -16.45 -9.11
N ILE A 201 -7.68 -15.44 -9.04
CA ILE A 201 -8.31 -14.97 -7.80
C ILE A 201 -9.79 -14.74 -8.10
N ASP A 202 -10.65 -15.33 -7.27
CA ASP A 202 -12.09 -15.08 -7.31
C ASP A 202 -12.55 -14.50 -5.97
N LYS A 203 -12.92 -13.24 -6.00
CA LYS A 203 -13.53 -12.47 -4.90
C LYS A 203 -14.89 -11.90 -5.33
N SER A 204 -15.56 -12.54 -6.29
CA SER A 204 -16.86 -12.09 -6.81
C SER A 204 -17.98 -12.06 -5.78
N SER A 205 -17.82 -12.80 -4.69
CA SER A 205 -18.77 -12.84 -3.56
C SER A 205 -18.17 -12.29 -2.27
N ASN A 206 -17.15 -11.44 -2.36
CA ASN A 206 -16.51 -10.85 -1.19
C ASN A 206 -17.47 -9.97 -0.39
N LYS A 207 -17.39 -10.08 0.95
CA LYS A 207 -18.12 -9.25 1.91
C LYS A 207 -17.21 -8.72 3.01
N GLN A 208 -15.90 -8.78 2.79
CA GLN A 208 -14.91 -8.30 3.76
C GLN A 208 -14.35 -6.97 3.28
N GLU A 209 -14.18 -6.04 4.20
CA GLU A 209 -13.40 -4.84 3.98
C GLU A 209 -11.91 -5.20 3.81
N PHE A 210 -11.17 -4.35 3.12
CA PHE A 210 -9.73 -4.48 2.88
C PHE A 210 -8.96 -3.60 3.84
#